data_7e0a8bd4c3e1a27818cf00ddb046b00d
#
_entry.id   7e0a8bd4c3e1a27818cf00ddb046b00d
#
_cell.length_a   1.000
_cell.length_b   1.000
_cell.length_c   1.000
_cell.angle_alpha   90.00
_cell.angle_beta   90.00
_cell.angle_gamma   90.00
#
_symmetry.space_group_name_H-M   'P 1'
#
loop_
_entity.id
_entity.type
_entity.pdbx_description
1 polymer ?
#
loop_
_entity_poly.entity_id
_entity_poly.type
_entity_poly.pdbx_seq_one_letter_code
_entity_poly.pdbx_strand_id
1 'polypeptide(L)'
;TYPDFIRALGGTAQARSAEPSATIKALRGIDFGMLDNSIDRLEKRLSTRIDSDRAWDYFTADTNSAVISRYTRIYIEGSQSSGQPAGTAEMVSRSVGNLLSLRNRRALSANTMWGVALGLLISSVASLNVTTSIVLQLGEAIAGVAS
;
A
#
# COMPACT_ATOMS: atom_id res chain seq x y z
N THR A 1 0.24 -8.34 -5.10
CA THR A 1 0.84 -7.00 -4.83
C THR A 1 2.36 -7.00 -5.09
N TYR A 2 3.00 -5.80 -5.15
CA TYR A 2 4.46 -5.72 -5.38
C TYR A 2 5.31 -6.43 -4.30
N PRO A 3 5.03 -6.32 -3.00
CA PRO A 3 5.76 -7.09 -1.99
C PRO A 3 5.67 -8.60 -2.19
N ASP A 4 4.52 -9.11 -2.59
CA ASP A 4 4.32 -10.53 -2.86
C ASP A 4 5.09 -10.98 -4.10
N PHE A 5 5.11 -10.14 -5.14
CA PHE A 5 5.92 -10.39 -6.34
C PHE A 5 7.41 -10.51 -6.00
N ILE A 6 7.98 -9.56 -5.24
CA ILE A 6 9.40 -9.60 -4.86
C ILE A 6 9.72 -10.82 -3.99
N ARG A 7 8.84 -11.19 -3.06
CA ARG A 7 9.01 -12.38 -2.22
C ARG A 7 8.99 -13.66 -3.06
N ALA A 8 8.03 -13.79 -3.97
CA ALA A 8 7.93 -14.92 -4.87
C ALA A 8 9.14 -15.00 -5.82
N LEU A 9 9.60 -13.86 -6.34
CA LEU A 9 10.79 -13.74 -7.17
C LEU A 9 12.04 -14.25 -6.45
N GLY A 10 12.28 -13.80 -5.22
CA GLY A 10 13.45 -14.22 -4.43
C GLY A 10 13.43 -15.71 -4.09
N GLY A 11 12.28 -16.23 -3.68
CA GLY A 11 12.11 -17.65 -3.39
C GLY A 11 12.33 -18.54 -4.62
N THR A 12 11.81 -18.13 -5.77
CA THR A 12 11.98 -18.86 -7.03
C THR A 12 13.42 -18.78 -7.55
N ALA A 13 14.07 -17.63 -7.44
CA ALA A 13 15.45 -17.43 -7.83
C ALA A 13 16.40 -18.32 -7.03
N GLN A 14 16.17 -18.47 -5.74
CA GLN A 14 16.95 -19.34 -4.88
C GLN A 14 16.77 -20.82 -5.24
N ALA A 15 15.55 -21.25 -5.57
CA ALA A 15 15.25 -22.64 -5.90
C ALA A 15 15.78 -23.07 -7.26
N ARG A 16 15.96 -22.15 -8.21
CA ARG A 16 16.31 -22.44 -9.62
C ARG A 16 17.69 -21.98 -10.07
N SER A 17 18.61 -21.70 -9.14
CA SER A 17 19.98 -21.26 -9.46
C SER A 17 20.04 -20.04 -10.39
N ALA A 18 19.13 -19.12 -10.19
CA ALA A 18 19.22 -17.70 -10.58
C ALA A 18 19.25 -17.31 -12.07
N GLU A 19 18.77 -18.13 -13.00
CA GLU A 19 18.53 -17.57 -14.33
C GLU A 19 17.29 -16.66 -14.32
N PRO A 20 17.41 -15.34 -14.64
CA PRO A 20 16.31 -14.39 -14.52
C PRO A 20 15.09 -14.76 -15.35
N SER A 21 15.29 -15.25 -16.59
CA SER A 21 14.21 -15.64 -17.49
C SER A 21 13.40 -16.84 -16.96
N ALA A 22 14.09 -17.85 -16.46
CA ALA A 22 13.45 -19.03 -15.88
C ALA A 22 12.71 -18.71 -14.58
N THR A 23 13.25 -17.77 -13.80
CA THR A 23 12.65 -17.30 -12.56
C THR A 23 11.34 -16.56 -12.82
N ILE A 24 11.34 -15.60 -13.74
CA ILE A 24 10.13 -14.83 -14.10
C ILE A 24 9.07 -15.75 -14.76
N LYS A 25 9.50 -16.68 -15.62
CA LYS A 25 8.60 -17.65 -16.25
C LYS A 25 7.89 -18.54 -15.23
N ALA A 26 8.56 -18.90 -14.14
CA ALA A 26 7.96 -19.69 -13.06
C ALA A 26 6.91 -18.94 -12.24
N LEU A 27 6.93 -17.61 -12.25
CA LEU A 27 5.93 -16.76 -11.61
C LEU A 27 4.68 -16.56 -12.47
N ARG A 28 4.71 -17.01 -13.71
CA ARG A 28 3.58 -16.92 -14.62
C ARG A 28 2.41 -17.74 -14.09
N GLY A 29 1.24 -17.13 -14.02
CA GLY A 29 0.04 -17.77 -13.49
C GLY A 29 -0.25 -17.44 -12.02
N ILE A 30 0.63 -16.69 -11.36
CA ILE A 30 0.33 -16.08 -10.07
C ILE A 30 -0.21 -14.68 -10.33
N ASP A 31 -1.38 -14.37 -9.76
CA ASP A 31 -2.01 -13.05 -9.88
C ASP A 31 -1.31 -12.04 -8.95
N PHE A 32 -0.61 -11.10 -9.54
CA PHE A 32 -0.01 -9.94 -8.85
C PHE A 32 -0.83 -8.66 -9.08
N GLY A 33 -1.98 -8.75 -9.72
CA GLY A 33 -2.91 -7.66 -9.99
C GLY A 33 -2.37 -6.69 -11.04
N MET A 34 -2.27 -5.42 -10.70
CA MET A 34 -1.84 -4.37 -11.65
C MET A 34 -0.44 -4.59 -12.25
N LEU A 35 0.36 -5.48 -11.69
CA LEU A 35 1.72 -5.75 -12.16
C LEU A 35 1.78 -6.82 -13.25
N ASP A 36 0.72 -7.60 -13.46
CA ASP A 36 0.73 -8.75 -14.38
C ASP A 36 1.18 -8.36 -15.79
N ASN A 37 0.66 -7.28 -16.32
CA ASN A 37 1.05 -6.77 -17.64
C ASN A 37 2.54 -6.37 -17.71
N SER A 38 3.07 -5.80 -16.64
CA SER A 38 4.48 -5.39 -16.57
C SER A 38 5.39 -6.60 -16.41
N ILE A 39 4.94 -7.62 -15.67
CA ILE A 39 5.65 -8.89 -15.50
C ILE A 39 5.68 -9.68 -16.82
N ASP A 40 4.59 -9.74 -17.55
CA ASP A 40 4.54 -10.38 -18.87
C ASP A 40 5.48 -9.71 -19.89
N ARG A 41 5.56 -8.38 -19.85
CA ARG A 41 6.51 -7.63 -20.70
C ARG A 41 7.96 -7.91 -20.29
N LEU A 42 8.23 -7.98 -18.99
CA LEU A 42 9.55 -8.33 -18.46
C LEU A 42 9.97 -9.73 -18.92
N GLU A 43 9.08 -10.72 -18.80
CA GLU A 43 9.34 -12.09 -19.27
C GLU A 43 9.68 -12.13 -20.76
N LYS A 44 8.88 -11.46 -21.60
CA LYS A 44 9.14 -11.37 -23.04
C LYS A 44 10.50 -10.76 -23.36
N ARG A 45 10.88 -9.68 -22.66
CA ARG A 45 12.17 -9.03 -22.84
C ARG A 45 13.34 -9.95 -22.44
N LEU A 46 13.23 -10.64 -21.31
CA LEU A 46 14.24 -11.60 -20.88
C LEU A 46 14.33 -12.82 -21.81
N SER A 47 13.22 -13.29 -22.35
CA SER A 47 13.19 -14.42 -23.29
C SER A 47 13.81 -14.09 -24.67
N THR A 48 13.75 -12.82 -25.07
CA THR A 48 14.39 -12.32 -26.32
C THR A 48 15.88 -11.99 -26.15
N ARG A 49 16.51 -12.38 -25.05
CA ARG A 49 17.92 -12.14 -24.72
C ARG A 49 18.31 -10.67 -24.67
N ILE A 50 17.37 -9.81 -24.34
CA ILE A 50 17.70 -8.42 -23.96
C ILE A 50 18.51 -8.52 -22.67
N ASP A 51 19.52 -7.65 -22.54
CA ASP A 51 20.31 -7.51 -21.32
C ASP A 51 19.39 -7.41 -20.09
N SER A 52 19.69 -8.23 -19.09
CA SER A 52 18.88 -8.35 -17.87
C SER A 52 18.67 -6.99 -17.20
N ASP A 53 19.72 -6.19 -17.08
CA ASP A 53 19.66 -4.89 -16.42
C ASP A 53 18.73 -3.93 -17.15
N ARG A 54 18.79 -3.89 -18.48
CA ARG A 54 17.88 -3.10 -19.32
C ARG A 54 16.43 -3.61 -19.24
N ALA A 55 16.22 -4.91 -19.17
CA ALA A 55 14.88 -5.48 -19.03
C ALA A 55 14.23 -5.04 -17.72
N TRP A 56 15.00 -5.00 -16.63
CA TRP A 56 14.54 -4.49 -15.34
C TRP A 56 14.30 -2.97 -15.32
N ASP A 57 15.13 -2.19 -15.99
CA ASP A 57 14.91 -0.75 -16.15
C ASP A 57 13.58 -0.46 -16.86
N TYR A 58 13.29 -1.19 -17.93
CA TYR A 58 11.99 -1.09 -18.61
C TYR A 58 10.82 -1.53 -17.71
N PHE A 59 10.98 -2.56 -16.91
CA PHE A 59 9.94 -2.98 -15.97
C PHE A 59 9.63 -1.88 -14.96
N THR A 60 10.64 -1.24 -14.40
CA THR A 60 10.45 -0.13 -13.46
C THR A 60 9.80 1.08 -14.11
N ALA A 61 10.15 1.39 -15.36
CA ALA A 61 9.52 2.44 -16.15
C ALA A 61 8.03 2.13 -16.43
N ASP A 62 7.71 0.89 -16.80
CA ASP A 62 6.34 0.44 -17.09
C ASP A 62 5.42 0.57 -15.86
N THR A 63 5.95 0.41 -14.64
CA THR A 63 5.16 0.53 -13.40
C THR A 63 4.87 1.98 -13.00
N ASN A 64 5.58 2.95 -13.57
CA ASN A 64 5.47 4.38 -13.26
C ASN A 64 5.45 4.70 -11.76
N SER A 65 6.19 3.94 -10.97
CA SER A 65 6.24 4.04 -9.51
C SER A 65 7.67 4.19 -9.00
N ALA A 66 7.97 5.35 -8.42
CA ALA A 66 9.29 5.62 -7.84
C ALA A 66 9.64 4.63 -6.70
N VAL A 67 8.64 4.17 -5.97
CA VAL A 67 8.84 3.17 -4.91
C VAL A 67 9.25 1.83 -5.52
N ILE A 68 8.50 1.34 -6.51
CA ILE A 68 8.82 0.08 -7.21
C ILE A 68 10.20 0.16 -7.84
N SER A 69 10.51 1.25 -8.56
CA SER A 69 11.81 1.46 -9.18
C SER A 69 12.97 1.36 -8.18
N ARG A 70 12.86 2.09 -7.07
CA ARG A 70 13.89 2.09 -6.03
C ARG A 70 14.12 0.71 -5.40
N TYR A 71 13.03 0.01 -5.04
CA TYR A 71 13.14 -1.28 -4.36
C TYR A 71 13.51 -2.43 -5.31
N THR A 72 13.10 -2.36 -6.58
CA THR A 72 13.57 -3.31 -7.61
C THR A 72 15.08 -3.20 -7.80
N ARG A 73 15.63 -2.00 -7.85
CA ARG A 73 17.08 -1.79 -7.94
C ARG A 73 17.82 -2.35 -6.73
N ILE A 74 17.34 -2.08 -5.50
CA ILE A 74 17.90 -2.65 -4.27
C ILE A 74 17.87 -4.17 -4.30
N TYR A 75 16.79 -4.78 -4.81
CA TYR A 75 16.68 -6.22 -4.95
C TYR A 75 17.73 -6.77 -5.93
N ILE A 76 17.88 -6.18 -7.10
CA ILE A 76 18.82 -6.64 -8.14
C ILE A 76 20.27 -6.51 -7.61
N GLU A 77 20.65 -5.35 -7.14
CA GLU A 77 21.99 -5.09 -6.61
C GLU A 77 22.30 -5.99 -5.38
N GLY A 78 21.35 -6.13 -4.47
CA GLY A 78 21.50 -6.97 -3.29
C GLY A 78 21.58 -8.46 -3.61
N SER A 79 20.79 -8.95 -4.57
CA SER A 79 20.81 -10.35 -4.98
C SER A 79 22.12 -10.73 -5.69
N GLN A 80 22.66 -9.82 -6.51
CA GLN A 80 23.94 -10.00 -7.17
C GLN A 80 25.12 -9.98 -6.19
N SER A 81 25.08 -9.07 -5.21
CA SER A 81 26.20 -8.89 -4.25
C SER A 81 26.21 -9.96 -3.15
N SER A 82 25.04 -10.37 -2.65
CA SER A 82 24.95 -11.30 -1.52
C SER A 82 24.91 -12.78 -1.92
N GLY A 83 24.57 -13.07 -3.17
CA GLY A 83 24.30 -14.45 -3.61
C GLY A 83 23.08 -15.11 -2.94
N GLN A 84 22.30 -14.35 -2.18
CA GLN A 84 21.11 -14.82 -1.45
C GLN A 84 19.85 -14.05 -1.90
N PRO A 85 19.28 -14.36 -3.06
CA PRO A 85 18.15 -13.63 -3.61
C PRO A 85 16.90 -13.69 -2.71
N ALA A 86 16.67 -14.80 -1.99
CA ALA A 86 15.53 -14.92 -1.08
C ALA A 86 15.65 -14.02 0.14
N GLY A 87 16.83 -13.93 0.76
CA GLY A 87 17.05 -13.03 1.90
C GLY A 87 16.88 -11.56 1.53
N THR A 88 17.42 -11.17 0.40
CA THR A 88 17.26 -9.82 -0.15
C THR A 88 15.80 -9.52 -0.48
N ALA A 89 15.08 -10.46 -1.10
CA ALA A 89 13.67 -10.32 -1.42
C ALA A 89 12.80 -10.16 -0.17
N GLU A 90 13.06 -10.93 0.87
CA GLU A 90 12.33 -10.83 2.13
C GLU A 90 12.54 -9.46 2.81
N MET A 91 13.78 -8.98 2.85
CA MET A 91 14.10 -7.65 3.40
C MET A 91 13.38 -6.54 2.62
N VAL A 92 13.44 -6.57 1.30
CA VAL A 92 12.77 -5.59 0.42
C VAL A 92 11.26 -5.66 0.58
N SER A 93 10.69 -6.87 0.58
CA SER A 93 9.25 -7.07 0.75
C SER A 93 8.72 -6.52 2.08
N ARG A 94 9.43 -6.78 3.18
CA ARG A 94 9.09 -6.22 4.51
C ARG A 94 9.19 -4.70 4.52
N SER A 95 10.23 -4.12 3.95
CA SER A 95 10.42 -2.67 3.90
C SER A 95 9.31 -1.98 3.12
N VAL A 96 8.92 -2.51 1.97
CA VAL A 96 7.80 -1.98 1.18
C VAL A 96 6.47 -2.16 1.90
N GLY A 97 6.24 -3.33 2.51
CA GLY A 97 5.05 -3.60 3.30
C GLY A 97 4.87 -2.60 4.45
N ASN A 98 5.95 -2.29 5.16
CA ASN A 98 5.94 -1.29 6.23
C ASN A 98 5.61 0.12 5.71
N LEU A 99 6.18 0.52 4.57
CA LEU A 99 5.87 1.82 3.95
C LEU A 99 4.40 1.93 3.55
N LEU A 100 3.84 0.88 2.96
CA LEU A 100 2.43 0.85 2.56
C LEU A 100 1.50 0.89 3.78
N SER A 101 1.85 0.18 4.86
CA SER A 101 1.07 0.18 6.11
C SER A 101 1.09 1.56 6.79
N LEU A 102 2.23 2.25 6.76
CA LEU A 102 2.34 3.61 7.30
C LEU A 102 1.49 4.62 6.51
N ARG A 103 1.43 4.50 5.18
CA ARG A 103 0.55 5.33 4.34
C ARG A 103 -0.92 5.09 4.68
N ASN A 104 -1.33 3.83 4.81
CA ASN A 104 -2.71 3.48 5.20
C ASN A 104 -3.07 3.98 6.60
N ARG A 105 -2.16 3.89 7.57
CA ARG A 105 -2.37 4.42 8.92
C ARG A 105 -2.56 5.93 8.93
N ARG A 106 -1.80 6.67 8.13
CA ARG A 106 -1.98 8.13 8.00
C ARG A 106 -3.32 8.50 7.39
N ALA A 107 -3.78 7.79 6.37
CA ALA A 107 -5.10 8.01 5.78
C ALA A 107 -6.24 7.69 6.76
N LEU A 108 -6.13 6.63 7.54
CA LEU A 108 -7.10 6.27 8.59
C LEU A 108 -7.12 7.31 9.72
N SER A 109 -5.97 7.80 10.16
CA SER A 109 -5.88 8.83 11.21
C SER A 109 -6.57 10.13 10.78
N ALA A 110 -6.41 10.56 9.54
CA ALA A 110 -7.10 11.73 9.02
C ALA A 110 -8.63 11.54 9.02
N ASN A 111 -9.13 10.39 8.56
CA ASN A 111 -10.56 10.07 8.57
C ASN A 111 -11.14 10.00 9.99
N THR A 112 -10.40 9.46 10.94
CA THR A 112 -10.84 9.37 12.34
C THR A 112 -10.94 10.75 12.98
N MET A 113 -10.02 11.66 12.71
CA MET A 113 -10.08 13.02 13.21
C MET A 113 -11.31 13.78 12.67
N TRP A 114 -11.65 13.61 11.40
CA TRP A 114 -12.88 14.19 10.82
C TRP A 114 -14.14 13.62 11.46
N GLY A 115 -14.20 12.33 11.73
CA GLY A 115 -15.32 11.68 12.39
C GLY A 115 -15.55 12.20 13.82
N VAL A 116 -14.49 12.37 14.59
CA VAL A 116 -14.56 12.95 15.95
C VAL A 116 -15.00 14.41 15.91
N ALA A 117 -14.47 15.22 15.01
CA ALA A 117 -14.85 16.63 14.87
C ALA A 117 -16.33 16.78 14.51
N LEU A 118 -16.84 16.00 13.57
CA LEU A 118 -18.26 15.99 13.21
C LEU A 118 -19.15 15.50 14.36
N GLY A 119 -18.74 14.47 15.08
CA GLY A 119 -19.45 13.96 16.25
C GLY A 119 -19.59 14.99 17.35
N LEU A 120 -18.55 15.76 17.65
CA LEU A 120 -18.57 16.84 18.61
C LEU A 120 -19.49 17.99 18.19
N LEU A 121 -19.49 18.37 16.90
CA LEU A 121 -20.39 19.41 16.37
C LEU A 121 -21.86 19.00 16.50
N ILE A 122 -22.20 17.76 16.12
CA ILE A 122 -23.58 17.25 16.21
C ILE A 122 -24.02 17.20 17.68
N SER A 123 -23.17 16.75 18.58
CA SER A 123 -23.44 16.70 20.02
C SER A 123 -23.66 18.08 20.62
N SER A 124 -22.86 19.07 20.22
CA SER A 124 -23.01 20.48 20.64
C SER A 124 -24.35 21.05 20.21
N VAL A 125 -24.76 20.87 18.97
CA VAL A 125 -26.05 21.35 18.45
C VAL A 125 -27.21 20.66 19.16
N ALA A 126 -27.14 19.39 19.41
CA ALA A 126 -28.17 18.66 20.15
C ALA A 126 -28.31 19.16 21.59
N SER A 127 -27.20 19.40 22.29
CA SER A 127 -27.19 19.95 23.64
C SER A 127 -27.83 21.37 23.70
N LEU A 128 -27.54 22.23 22.73
CA LEU A 128 -28.13 23.56 22.66
C LEU A 128 -29.66 23.48 22.48
N ASN A 129 -30.16 22.64 21.62
CA ASN A 129 -31.58 22.45 21.39
C ASN A 129 -32.30 21.97 22.65
N VAL A 130 -31.75 21.01 23.38
CA VAL A 130 -32.33 20.51 24.64
C VAL A 130 -32.37 21.63 25.69
N THR A 131 -31.29 22.39 25.85
CA THR A 131 -31.21 23.49 26.81
C THR A 131 -32.24 24.58 26.50
N THR A 132 -32.39 24.95 25.23
CA THR A 132 -33.37 25.95 24.79
C THR A 132 -34.80 25.51 25.08
N SER A 133 -35.10 24.24 24.80
CA SER A 133 -36.43 23.66 25.08
C SER A 133 -36.78 23.70 26.58
N ILE A 134 -35.82 23.36 27.46
CA ILE A 134 -36.02 23.40 28.90
C ILE A 134 -36.26 24.81 29.40
N VAL A 135 -35.48 25.79 28.91
CA VAL A 135 -35.61 27.19 29.30
C VAL A 135 -36.99 27.73 28.89
N LEU A 136 -37.48 27.43 27.70
CA LEU A 136 -38.80 27.83 27.24
C LEU A 136 -39.92 27.23 28.10
N GLN A 137 -39.85 25.93 28.41
CA GLN A 137 -40.84 25.26 29.26
C GLN A 137 -40.88 25.83 30.68
N LEU A 138 -39.70 26.12 31.26
CA LEU A 138 -39.62 26.78 32.56
C LEU A 138 -40.21 28.18 32.52
N GLY A 139 -39.96 28.97 31.48
CA GLY A 139 -40.52 30.30 31.28
C GLY A 139 -42.04 30.29 31.22
N GLU A 140 -42.63 29.34 30.48
CA GLU A 140 -44.10 29.17 30.41
C GLU A 140 -44.68 28.72 31.75
N ALA A 141 -44.03 27.83 32.47
CA ALA A 141 -44.50 27.38 33.78
C ALA A 141 -44.51 28.52 34.82
N ILE A 142 -43.49 29.38 34.83
CA ILE A 142 -43.40 30.52 35.72
C ILE A 142 -44.45 31.59 35.38
N ALA A 143 -44.68 31.85 34.10
CA ALA A 143 -45.71 32.78 33.64
C ALA A 143 -47.13 32.31 34.01
N GLY A 144 -47.38 31.00 33.95
CA GLY A 144 -48.67 30.40 34.34
C GLY A 144 -48.95 30.43 35.85
N VAL A 145 -47.94 30.54 36.71
CA VAL A 145 -48.08 30.64 38.15
C VAL A 145 -48.29 32.09 38.61
N ALA A 146 -47.87 33.08 37.79
CA ALA A 146 -47.94 34.49 38.09
C ALA A 146 -49.28 35.14 37.64
N SER A 147 -50.14 34.40 36.96
CA SER A 147 -51.52 34.85 36.57
C SER A 147 -52.56 34.21 37.45
#